data_df572658d0740755d759410af42b8d37
#
_entry.id   df572658d0740755d759410af42b8d37
#
_cell.length_a   1.000
_cell.length_b   1.000
_cell.length_c   1.000
_cell.angle_alpha   90.00
_cell.angle_beta   90.00
_cell.angle_gamma   90.00
#
_symmetry.space_group_name_H-M   'P 1'
#
loop_
_entity.id
_entity.type
_entity.pdbx_description
1 polymer ?
#
loop_
_entity_poly.entity_id
_entity_poly.type
_entity_poly.pdbx_seq_one_letter_code
_entity_poly.pdbx_strand_id
1 'polypeptide(L)'
;MTLLWMAMWAAMPVLAQEHHDWEDASIVSRGKLPYHATLQLPSKEAECKEIVSLDGQWYFHWSKDPASRPADFYKSTFDVSSWPTIHVPGNWQLQGYGKPIYTNVKYPFKKDAPYVTGVPDSTYYSFDHRNPVGSYVTFFDVPQVSPYGSIEDASYILHFGGVKSAFYVWVNGQKVGYSQNSMSPSEFDITPYIIKGRNRLAVEVYRWSDGSYLEDIDMWRLSGIFRPVQLWVRPLVHIADYHLQAQPCDNWKDGDFVATVKVCNRGRNAARNIPVSVTIDGQRFT
;
A
#
# COMPACT_ATOMS: atom_id res chain seq x y z
N MET A 1 23.51 -19.37 -65.99
CA MET A 1 22.98 -18.17 -65.31
C MET A 1 22.07 -18.63 -64.19
N THR A 2 22.60 -18.73 -62.97
CA THR A 2 21.90 -19.27 -61.82
C THR A 2 21.58 -18.09 -60.90
N LEU A 3 20.31 -17.71 -60.78
CA LEU A 3 19.82 -16.64 -59.92
C LEU A 3 19.76 -17.17 -58.48
N LEU A 4 20.62 -16.62 -57.58
CA LEU A 4 20.55 -16.80 -56.16
C LEU A 4 19.46 -15.86 -55.59
N TRP A 5 18.40 -16.43 -55.01
CA TRP A 5 17.44 -15.69 -54.24
C TRP A 5 17.97 -15.58 -52.79
N MET A 6 18.42 -14.39 -52.43
CA MET A 6 18.68 -14.04 -51.01
C MET A 6 17.35 -13.69 -50.32
N ALA A 7 16.86 -14.58 -49.47
CA ALA A 7 15.74 -14.27 -48.58
C ALA A 7 16.25 -13.39 -47.44
N MET A 8 15.93 -12.11 -47.47
CA MET A 8 16.13 -11.17 -46.34
C MET A 8 15.09 -11.51 -45.28
N TRP A 9 15.50 -12.18 -44.22
CA TRP A 9 14.71 -12.27 -43.00
C TRP A 9 14.78 -10.90 -42.28
N ALA A 10 13.70 -10.13 -42.36
CA ALA A 10 13.51 -8.98 -41.51
C ALA A 10 13.26 -9.47 -40.07
N ALA A 11 14.25 -9.32 -39.19
CA ALA A 11 14.05 -9.51 -37.78
C ALA A 11 13.05 -8.45 -37.30
N MET A 12 11.82 -8.83 -37.02
CA MET A 12 10.89 -7.98 -36.30
C MET A 12 11.50 -7.69 -34.94
N PRO A 13 11.57 -6.40 -34.51
CA PRO A 13 11.98 -6.11 -33.16
C PRO A 13 10.96 -6.77 -32.22
N VAL A 14 11.42 -7.71 -31.40
CA VAL A 14 10.68 -8.18 -30.23
C VAL A 14 10.58 -6.94 -29.35
N LEU A 15 9.43 -6.27 -29.35
CA LEU A 15 9.11 -5.25 -28.36
C LEU A 15 9.26 -5.94 -27.01
N ALA A 16 10.27 -5.53 -26.25
CA ALA A 16 10.42 -5.98 -24.89
C ALA A 16 9.12 -5.62 -24.17
N GLN A 17 8.39 -6.64 -23.71
CA GLN A 17 7.16 -6.46 -22.97
C GLN A 17 7.52 -5.65 -21.73
N GLU A 18 6.95 -4.44 -21.56
CA GLU A 18 7.18 -3.65 -20.35
C GLU A 18 6.76 -4.49 -19.16
N HIS A 19 7.71 -4.79 -18.30
CA HIS A 19 7.47 -5.55 -17.08
C HIS A 19 6.79 -4.64 -16.06
N HIS A 20 5.55 -4.94 -15.73
CA HIS A 20 4.78 -4.20 -14.73
C HIS A 20 4.74 -4.98 -13.42
N ASP A 21 5.03 -4.31 -12.29
CA ASP A 21 5.00 -4.96 -10.97
C ASP A 21 3.64 -5.62 -10.66
N TRP A 22 2.52 -5.12 -11.21
CA TRP A 22 1.17 -5.68 -11.00
C TRP A 22 0.84 -6.91 -11.89
N GLU A 23 1.75 -7.34 -12.74
CA GLU A 23 1.68 -8.54 -13.60
C GLU A 23 2.96 -9.37 -13.47
N ASP A 24 3.66 -9.25 -12.33
CA ASP A 24 4.88 -9.99 -12.01
C ASP A 24 4.74 -10.68 -10.65
N ALA A 25 4.43 -11.97 -10.66
CA ALA A 25 4.20 -12.78 -9.46
C ALA A 25 5.44 -12.87 -8.53
N SER A 26 6.61 -12.45 -8.98
CA SER A 26 7.81 -12.36 -8.14
C SER A 26 7.84 -11.06 -7.31
N ILE A 27 7.00 -10.08 -7.63
CA ILE A 27 7.00 -8.74 -7.04
C ILE A 27 5.72 -8.51 -6.23
N VAL A 28 5.71 -8.89 -4.96
CA VAL A 28 4.57 -8.65 -4.07
C VAL A 28 4.62 -7.24 -3.44
N SER A 29 5.81 -6.70 -3.24
CA SER A 29 5.99 -5.35 -2.70
C SER A 29 7.37 -4.79 -2.99
N ARG A 30 7.50 -3.45 -2.96
CA ARG A 30 8.77 -2.71 -2.98
C ARG A 30 8.73 -1.61 -1.94
N GLY A 31 9.77 -1.48 -1.12
CA GLY A 31 9.87 -0.45 -0.09
C GLY A 31 8.86 -0.55 1.06
N LYS A 32 8.03 -1.59 1.07
CA LYS A 32 7.08 -1.87 2.14
C LYS A 32 7.81 -2.39 3.38
N LEU A 33 7.40 -1.91 4.55
CA LEU A 33 7.87 -2.41 5.83
C LEU A 33 7.33 -3.82 6.11
N PRO A 34 8.07 -4.64 6.89
CA PRO A 34 7.56 -5.93 7.34
C PRO A 34 6.27 -5.81 8.13
N TYR A 35 5.43 -6.84 8.06
CA TYR A 35 4.27 -6.95 8.94
C TYR A 35 4.70 -7.04 10.40
N HIS A 36 3.87 -6.53 11.29
CA HIS A 36 4.07 -6.58 12.74
C HIS A 36 2.76 -6.77 13.48
N ALA A 37 2.84 -7.10 14.76
CA ALA A 37 1.68 -7.15 15.64
C ALA A 37 1.03 -5.77 15.79
N THR A 38 -0.23 -5.72 16.19
CA THR A 38 -0.94 -4.46 16.46
C THR A 38 -0.24 -3.70 17.57
N LEU A 39 0.36 -2.55 17.24
CA LEU A 39 1.12 -1.73 18.19
C LEU A 39 0.25 -0.72 18.94
N GLN A 40 -0.95 -0.45 18.43
CA GLN A 40 -1.94 0.43 19.03
C GLN A 40 -3.33 -0.18 18.89
N LEU A 41 -4.07 -0.27 19.99
CA LEU A 41 -5.46 -0.75 19.93
C LEU A 41 -6.33 0.25 19.16
N PRO A 42 -7.19 -0.21 18.21
CA PRO A 42 -8.06 0.66 17.44
C PRO A 42 -8.95 1.56 18.30
N SER A 43 -9.40 1.08 19.45
CA SER A 43 -10.18 1.86 20.42
C SER A 43 -9.41 3.03 21.07
N LYS A 44 -8.11 3.08 20.91
CA LYS A 44 -7.21 4.10 21.46
C LYS A 44 -6.59 5.01 20.40
N GLU A 45 -6.81 4.75 19.11
CA GLU A 45 -6.20 5.52 18.02
C GLU A 45 -6.59 7.01 18.07
N ALA A 46 -7.84 7.31 18.36
CA ALA A 46 -8.32 8.69 18.43
C ALA A 46 -7.66 9.52 19.55
N GLU A 47 -7.09 8.88 20.57
CA GLU A 47 -6.40 9.51 21.69
C GLU A 47 -4.88 9.61 21.43
N CYS A 48 -4.38 8.96 20.39
CA CYS A 48 -2.96 8.85 20.09
C CYS A 48 -2.50 10.05 19.25
N LYS A 49 -1.72 10.95 19.84
CA LYS A 49 -1.17 12.13 19.15
C LYS A 49 -0.13 11.79 18.07
N GLU A 50 0.37 10.58 18.10
CA GLU A 50 1.33 10.03 17.16
C GLU A 50 0.68 9.51 15.87
N ILE A 51 -0.65 9.47 15.82
CA ILE A 51 -1.42 9.03 14.65
C ILE A 51 -2.23 10.20 14.10
N VAL A 52 -1.94 10.56 12.85
CA VAL A 52 -2.66 11.61 12.13
C VAL A 52 -3.46 10.94 11.02
N SER A 53 -4.79 11.12 11.02
CA SER A 53 -5.63 10.64 9.94
C SER A 53 -5.39 11.46 8.66
N LEU A 54 -5.26 10.77 7.54
CA LEU A 54 -5.23 11.36 6.20
C LEU A 54 -6.54 11.09 5.44
N ASP A 55 -7.54 10.55 6.12
CA ASP A 55 -8.87 10.31 5.56
C ASP A 55 -9.54 11.61 5.13
N GLY A 56 -10.48 11.53 4.20
CA GLY A 56 -11.25 12.68 3.74
C GLY A 56 -11.34 12.77 2.21
N GLN A 57 -11.41 14.00 1.71
CA GLN A 57 -11.54 14.25 0.26
C GLN A 57 -10.16 14.33 -0.40
N TRP A 58 -9.92 13.44 -1.36
CA TRP A 58 -8.69 13.42 -2.16
C TRP A 58 -8.99 13.76 -3.60
N TYR A 59 -8.14 14.49 -4.29
CA TYR A 59 -8.21 14.66 -5.75
C TYR A 59 -8.10 13.31 -6.41
N PHE A 60 -8.93 13.07 -7.43
CA PHE A 60 -9.07 11.75 -8.03
C PHE A 60 -9.24 11.81 -9.54
N HIS A 61 -8.53 10.94 -10.25
CA HIS A 61 -8.72 10.70 -11.67
C HIS A 61 -8.87 9.20 -11.92
N TRP A 62 -9.99 8.83 -12.54
CA TRP A 62 -10.25 7.45 -12.92
C TRP A 62 -9.91 7.25 -14.39
N SER A 63 -9.13 6.19 -14.70
CA SER A 63 -8.74 5.80 -16.05
C SER A 63 -9.26 4.41 -16.34
N LYS A 64 -9.75 4.19 -17.56
CA LYS A 64 -10.35 2.90 -17.96
C LYS A 64 -9.33 1.75 -18.05
N ASP A 65 -8.05 2.08 -18.23
CA ASP A 65 -6.94 1.14 -18.35
C ASP A 65 -5.61 1.81 -17.96
N PRO A 66 -4.53 1.02 -17.75
CA PRO A 66 -3.23 1.56 -17.39
C PRO A 66 -2.62 2.49 -18.43
N ALA A 67 -2.90 2.27 -19.73
CA ALA A 67 -2.32 3.09 -20.80
C ALA A 67 -2.91 4.52 -20.84
N SER A 68 -4.16 4.68 -20.43
CA SER A 68 -4.85 5.99 -20.43
C SER A 68 -4.67 6.79 -19.13
N ARG A 69 -3.92 6.29 -18.15
CA ARG A 69 -3.69 7.01 -16.90
C ARG A 69 -2.77 8.22 -17.08
N PRO A 70 -2.91 9.27 -16.27
CA PRO A 70 -1.99 10.42 -16.30
C PRO A 70 -0.63 10.00 -15.72
N ALA A 71 0.34 9.73 -16.58
CA ALA A 71 1.62 9.13 -16.22
C ALA A 71 2.45 9.94 -15.21
N ASP A 72 2.32 11.28 -15.24
CA ASP A 72 3.14 12.21 -14.46
C ASP A 72 2.42 12.83 -13.26
N PHE A 73 1.25 12.36 -12.92
CA PHE A 73 0.40 12.97 -11.89
C PHE A 73 1.05 13.03 -10.48
N TYR A 74 2.00 12.16 -10.21
CA TYR A 74 2.74 12.12 -8.95
C TYR A 74 3.74 13.27 -8.79
N LYS A 75 4.15 13.93 -9.86
CA LYS A 75 5.12 15.02 -9.83
C LYS A 75 4.57 16.22 -9.05
N SER A 76 5.41 16.87 -8.28
CA SER A 76 5.00 18.04 -7.47
C SER A 76 4.50 19.22 -8.32
N THR A 77 4.92 19.29 -9.58
CA THR A 77 4.51 20.34 -10.53
C THR A 77 3.21 20.03 -11.26
N PHE A 78 2.67 18.82 -11.15
CA PHE A 78 1.42 18.45 -11.83
C PHE A 78 0.22 19.07 -11.12
N ASP A 79 -0.55 19.87 -11.84
CA ASP A 79 -1.75 20.53 -11.30
C ASP A 79 -2.95 19.56 -11.31
N VAL A 80 -3.50 19.31 -10.12
CA VAL A 80 -4.69 18.49 -9.90
C VAL A 80 -5.92 19.31 -9.53
N SER A 81 -5.84 20.64 -9.54
CA SER A 81 -6.92 21.52 -9.07
C SER A 81 -8.23 21.36 -9.85
N SER A 82 -8.15 20.91 -11.10
CA SER A 82 -9.30 20.63 -11.96
C SER A 82 -9.89 19.22 -11.77
N TRP A 83 -9.23 18.36 -11.00
CA TRP A 83 -9.74 17.01 -10.76
C TRP A 83 -10.92 17.01 -9.78
N PRO A 84 -11.92 16.14 -9.98
CA PRO A 84 -12.92 15.88 -8.96
C PRO A 84 -12.26 15.28 -7.71
N THR A 85 -13.01 15.26 -6.62
CA THR A 85 -12.58 14.61 -5.39
C THR A 85 -13.34 13.31 -5.16
N ILE A 86 -12.71 12.41 -4.40
CA ILE A 86 -13.27 11.15 -3.93
C ILE A 86 -13.05 11.02 -2.43
N HIS A 87 -14.00 10.40 -1.74
CA HIS A 87 -13.85 10.14 -0.31
C HIS A 87 -12.93 8.93 -0.05
N VAL A 88 -11.93 9.12 0.81
CA VAL A 88 -11.03 8.07 1.34
C VAL A 88 -11.25 7.99 2.86
N PRO A 89 -11.47 6.80 3.43
CA PRO A 89 -11.54 5.50 2.76
C PRO A 89 -12.83 5.29 1.97
N GLY A 90 -12.73 4.56 0.87
CA GLY A 90 -13.91 4.20 0.07
C GLY A 90 -13.58 3.44 -1.20
N ASN A 91 -14.56 2.69 -1.67
CA ASN A 91 -14.46 2.04 -2.97
C ASN A 91 -14.93 3.00 -4.06
N TRP A 92 -14.19 3.13 -5.14
CA TRP A 92 -14.53 4.07 -6.21
C TRP A 92 -15.83 3.70 -6.95
N GLN A 93 -16.17 2.39 -7.03
CA GLN A 93 -17.41 1.95 -7.66
C GLN A 93 -18.68 2.44 -6.90
N LEU A 94 -18.59 2.60 -5.59
CA LEU A 94 -19.67 3.13 -4.76
C LEU A 94 -19.76 4.66 -4.83
N GLN A 95 -18.79 5.29 -5.48
CA GLN A 95 -18.71 6.74 -5.68
C GLN A 95 -18.85 7.14 -7.16
N GLY A 96 -19.39 6.23 -8.00
CA GLY A 96 -19.76 6.53 -9.39
C GLY A 96 -18.69 6.21 -10.44
N TYR A 97 -17.58 5.54 -10.08
CA TYR A 97 -16.51 5.23 -11.02
C TYR A 97 -16.45 3.73 -11.35
N GLY A 98 -16.67 3.38 -12.60
CA GLY A 98 -16.71 2.01 -13.06
C GLY A 98 -17.96 1.26 -12.58
N LYS A 99 -17.93 -0.07 -12.66
CA LYS A 99 -19.07 -0.94 -12.30
C LYS A 99 -18.69 -1.86 -11.15
N PRO A 100 -19.53 -2.02 -10.11
CA PRO A 100 -19.39 -3.10 -9.15
C PRO A 100 -19.64 -4.44 -9.88
N ILE A 101 -18.82 -5.43 -9.59
CA ILE A 101 -18.92 -6.78 -10.16
C ILE A 101 -19.02 -7.76 -8.99
N TYR A 102 -19.97 -8.69 -9.08
CA TYR A 102 -20.04 -9.83 -8.17
C TYR A 102 -19.74 -11.12 -8.93
N THR A 103 -18.80 -11.88 -8.43
CA THR A 103 -18.50 -13.24 -8.88
C THR A 103 -18.13 -14.11 -7.68
N ASN A 104 -18.59 -15.38 -7.66
CA ASN A 104 -18.21 -16.33 -6.60
C ASN A 104 -17.11 -17.31 -7.02
N VAL A 105 -17.23 -17.92 -8.20
CA VAL A 105 -16.28 -18.94 -8.68
C VAL A 105 -15.63 -18.62 -10.03
N LYS A 106 -16.00 -17.51 -10.64
CA LYS A 106 -15.47 -17.08 -11.94
C LYS A 106 -14.64 -15.83 -11.78
N TYR A 107 -13.46 -15.84 -12.40
CA TYR A 107 -12.70 -14.61 -12.53
C TYR A 107 -13.49 -13.59 -13.38
N PRO A 108 -13.50 -12.31 -13.00
CA PRO A 108 -14.16 -11.27 -13.78
C PRO A 108 -13.37 -10.87 -15.03
N PHE A 109 -12.18 -11.42 -15.23
CA PHE A 109 -11.26 -11.20 -16.35
C PHE A 109 -10.73 -12.53 -16.89
N LYS A 110 -10.10 -12.51 -18.08
CA LYS A 110 -9.51 -13.70 -18.72
C LYS A 110 -8.42 -14.29 -17.83
N LYS A 111 -8.48 -15.62 -17.64
CA LYS A 111 -7.41 -16.37 -16.96
C LYS A 111 -6.18 -16.47 -17.87
N ASP A 112 -5.16 -15.71 -17.54
CA ASP A 112 -3.88 -15.69 -18.25
C ASP A 112 -2.77 -15.23 -17.30
N ALA A 113 -2.66 -15.90 -16.13
CA ALA A 113 -1.75 -15.50 -15.06
C ALA A 113 -0.29 -15.40 -15.55
N PRO A 114 0.44 -14.37 -15.17
CA PRO A 114 0.09 -13.33 -14.17
C PRO A 114 -0.68 -12.13 -14.76
N TYR A 115 -1.04 -12.15 -16.04
CA TYR A 115 -1.59 -11.01 -16.76
C TYR A 115 -3.06 -10.73 -16.41
N VAL A 116 -3.38 -9.46 -16.17
CA VAL A 116 -4.73 -8.96 -15.87
C VAL A 116 -5.18 -7.85 -16.82
N THR A 117 -4.24 -7.29 -17.60
CA THR A 117 -4.49 -6.41 -18.73
C THR A 117 -4.49 -7.21 -20.05
N GLY A 118 -4.98 -6.64 -21.12
CA GLY A 118 -4.97 -7.27 -22.44
C GLY A 118 -6.14 -6.86 -23.32
N VAL A 119 -6.39 -7.62 -24.37
CA VAL A 119 -7.47 -7.32 -25.32
C VAL A 119 -8.83 -7.52 -24.64
N PRO A 120 -9.78 -6.58 -24.79
CA PRO A 120 -11.16 -6.75 -24.31
C PRO A 120 -11.80 -8.03 -24.86
N ASP A 121 -12.51 -8.76 -24.00
CA ASP A 121 -13.19 -10.00 -24.34
C ASP A 121 -14.58 -10.00 -23.69
N SER A 122 -15.63 -9.98 -24.51
CA SER A 122 -17.03 -9.86 -24.07
C SER A 122 -17.55 -11.06 -23.26
N THR A 123 -16.78 -12.14 -23.17
CA THR A 123 -17.13 -13.27 -22.29
C THR A 123 -16.88 -13.00 -20.83
N TYR A 124 -16.19 -11.89 -20.49
CA TYR A 124 -15.86 -11.51 -19.11
C TYR A 124 -16.54 -10.21 -18.67
N TYR A 125 -16.83 -10.10 -17.39
CA TYR A 125 -17.52 -8.94 -16.82
C TYR A 125 -16.72 -7.63 -16.91
N SER A 126 -15.39 -7.70 -17.03
CA SER A 126 -14.49 -6.55 -17.14
C SER A 126 -14.09 -6.19 -18.56
N PHE A 127 -14.80 -6.69 -19.58
CA PHE A 127 -14.38 -6.48 -20.97
C PHE A 127 -14.38 -5.01 -21.42
N ASP A 128 -15.29 -4.19 -20.91
CA ASP A 128 -15.39 -2.76 -21.27
C ASP A 128 -14.16 -1.97 -20.78
N HIS A 129 -13.65 -2.33 -19.61
CA HIS A 129 -12.58 -1.63 -18.92
C HIS A 129 -11.57 -2.60 -18.36
N ARG A 130 -10.47 -2.76 -19.09
CA ARG A 130 -9.40 -3.67 -18.74
C ARG A 130 -8.45 -3.01 -17.76
N ASN A 131 -8.48 -3.49 -16.51
CA ASN A 131 -7.67 -3.03 -15.41
C ASN A 131 -7.74 -1.51 -15.16
N PRO A 132 -8.90 -0.94 -14.82
CA PRO A 132 -9.01 0.47 -14.46
C PRO A 132 -8.02 0.89 -13.38
N VAL A 133 -7.58 2.15 -13.48
CA VAL A 133 -6.61 2.76 -12.56
C VAL A 133 -7.21 4.00 -11.91
N GLY A 134 -7.07 4.09 -10.59
CA GLY A 134 -7.40 5.29 -9.83
C GLY A 134 -6.12 6.03 -9.45
N SER A 135 -5.98 7.27 -9.90
CA SER A 135 -4.90 8.17 -9.51
C SER A 135 -5.40 9.13 -8.44
N TYR A 136 -4.82 9.07 -7.26
CA TYR A 136 -5.22 9.84 -6.08
C TYR A 136 -4.14 10.83 -5.69
N VAL A 137 -4.53 12.03 -5.28
CA VAL A 137 -3.60 13.01 -4.70
C VAL A 137 -4.24 13.67 -3.49
N THR A 138 -3.48 13.74 -2.41
CA THR A 138 -3.81 14.55 -1.23
C THR A 138 -2.59 15.29 -0.72
N PHE A 139 -2.82 16.15 0.26
CA PHE A 139 -1.77 16.91 0.93
C PHE A 139 -1.89 16.74 2.44
N PHE A 140 -0.75 16.69 3.10
CA PHE A 140 -0.67 16.62 4.55
C PHE A 140 0.45 17.52 5.06
N ASP A 141 0.29 18.01 6.27
CA ASP A 141 1.27 18.87 6.90
C ASP A 141 2.10 18.09 7.92
N VAL A 142 3.43 18.27 7.84
CA VAL A 142 4.35 17.79 8.86
C VAL A 142 4.75 18.99 9.71
N PRO A 143 4.43 18.99 11.03
CA PRO A 143 4.75 20.10 11.90
C PRO A 143 6.26 20.28 12.04
N GLN A 144 6.69 21.49 12.36
CA GLN A 144 8.12 21.78 12.59
C GLN A 144 8.68 21.06 13.84
N VAL A 145 7.80 20.76 14.78
CA VAL A 145 8.12 20.06 16.04
C VAL A 145 7.26 18.80 16.09
N SER A 146 7.90 17.65 16.17
CA SER A 146 7.23 16.36 16.37
C SER A 146 6.89 16.15 17.86
N PRO A 147 6.07 15.17 18.23
CA PRO A 147 5.88 14.78 19.61
C PRO A 147 7.17 14.39 20.34
N TYR A 148 8.24 14.12 19.60
CA TYR A 148 9.54 13.66 20.12
C TYR A 148 10.68 14.69 20.01
N GLY A 149 10.38 15.93 19.60
CA GLY A 149 11.36 16.98 19.39
C GLY A 149 11.31 17.56 17.98
N SER A 150 12.43 17.74 17.32
CA SER A 150 12.47 18.21 15.94
C SER A 150 11.92 17.17 14.96
N ILE A 151 11.69 17.56 13.72
CA ILE A 151 11.24 16.62 12.66
C ILE A 151 12.24 15.47 12.46
N GLU A 152 13.52 15.74 12.68
CA GLU A 152 14.61 14.78 12.54
C GLU A 152 14.70 13.77 13.71
N ASP A 153 14.00 14.04 14.83
CA ASP A 153 13.96 13.18 16.01
C ASP A 153 12.84 12.13 15.95
N ALA A 154 12.11 12.09 14.85
CA ALA A 154 11.02 11.15 14.63
C ALA A 154 11.17 10.40 13.31
N SER A 155 10.53 9.26 13.22
CA SER A 155 10.27 8.53 11.98
C SER A 155 8.79 8.67 11.59
N TYR A 156 8.54 8.75 10.30
CA TYR A 156 7.22 8.98 9.72
C TYR A 156 6.83 7.79 8.86
N ILE A 157 5.81 7.07 9.30
CA ILE A 157 5.34 5.86 8.64
C ILE A 157 3.97 6.16 8.04
N LEU A 158 3.84 5.95 6.73
CA LEU A 158 2.57 6.03 6.04
C LEU A 158 1.90 4.65 6.09
N HIS A 159 0.75 4.59 6.75
CA HIS A 159 -0.03 3.37 6.95
C HIS A 159 -1.29 3.39 6.08
N PHE A 160 -1.45 2.38 5.24
CA PHE A 160 -2.68 2.08 4.52
C PHE A 160 -3.32 0.84 5.15
N GLY A 161 -4.49 0.97 5.73
CA GLY A 161 -5.21 -0.16 6.36
C GLY A 161 -5.69 -1.21 5.36
N GLY A 162 -5.90 -0.83 4.09
CA GLY A 162 -6.26 -1.73 2.99
C GLY A 162 -6.49 -1.00 1.68
N VAL A 163 -5.88 -1.51 0.62
CA VAL A 163 -5.99 -0.99 -0.77
C VAL A 163 -6.14 -2.16 -1.72
N LYS A 164 -7.15 -2.14 -2.57
CA LYS A 164 -7.42 -3.22 -3.52
C LYS A 164 -7.28 -2.73 -4.97
N SER A 165 -6.52 -3.42 -5.81
CA SER A 165 -5.76 -4.70 -5.66
C SER A 165 -4.27 -4.45 -5.38
N ALA A 166 -3.63 -3.60 -6.18
CA ALA A 166 -2.24 -3.21 -6.09
C ALA A 166 -2.10 -1.70 -6.19
N PHE A 167 -1.03 -1.13 -5.63
CA PHE A 167 -0.85 0.30 -5.68
C PHE A 167 0.61 0.74 -5.56
N TYR A 168 0.92 1.88 -6.17
CA TYR A 168 2.15 2.62 -5.99
C TYR A 168 1.93 3.85 -5.13
N VAL A 169 3.00 4.27 -4.44
CA VAL A 169 3.02 5.44 -3.55
C VAL A 169 4.17 6.36 -3.91
N TRP A 170 3.89 7.67 -3.95
CA TRP A 170 4.89 8.74 -4.08
C TRP A 170 4.65 9.82 -3.03
N VAL A 171 5.73 10.35 -2.49
CA VAL A 171 5.72 11.52 -1.61
C VAL A 171 6.60 12.59 -2.24
N ASN A 172 6.06 13.81 -2.40
CA ASN A 172 6.77 14.95 -2.99
C ASN A 172 7.42 14.63 -4.36
N GLY A 173 6.73 13.80 -5.18
CA GLY A 173 7.21 13.41 -6.51
C GLY A 173 8.20 12.25 -6.53
N GLN A 174 8.64 11.75 -5.39
CA GLN A 174 9.57 10.65 -5.27
C GLN A 174 8.83 9.34 -5.01
N LYS A 175 9.18 8.27 -5.75
CA LYS A 175 8.56 6.94 -5.59
C LYS A 175 9.02 6.33 -4.26
N VAL A 176 8.05 6.04 -3.40
CA VAL A 176 8.27 5.41 -2.09
C VAL A 176 8.20 3.89 -2.18
N GLY A 177 7.17 3.37 -2.86
CA GLY A 177 7.03 1.94 -2.95
C GLY A 177 5.82 1.44 -3.73
N TYR A 178 5.62 0.12 -3.60
CA TYR A 178 4.55 -0.66 -4.23
C TYR A 178 4.07 -1.73 -3.25
N SER A 179 2.79 -2.08 -3.28
CA SER A 179 2.24 -3.21 -2.53
C SER A 179 1.03 -3.84 -3.21
N GLN A 180 0.92 -5.14 -3.02
CA GLN A 180 -0.27 -5.97 -3.22
C GLN A 180 -0.77 -6.50 -1.86
N ASN A 181 -1.71 -7.46 -1.86
CA ASN A 181 -2.38 -8.02 -0.69
C ASN A 181 -3.40 -7.05 -0.10
N SER A 182 -4.56 -7.02 -0.74
CA SER A 182 -5.63 -6.05 -0.53
C SER A 182 -6.13 -5.95 0.91
N MET A 183 -6.17 -7.08 1.64
CA MET A 183 -6.85 -7.18 2.93
C MET A 183 -5.91 -6.91 4.12
N SER A 184 -4.60 -6.85 3.88
CA SER A 184 -3.61 -6.59 4.91
C SER A 184 -3.10 -5.14 4.83
N PRO A 185 -2.67 -4.54 5.95
CA PRO A 185 -2.11 -3.21 5.94
C PRO A 185 -0.80 -3.16 5.16
N SER A 186 -0.51 -1.98 4.63
CA SER A 186 0.75 -1.69 3.95
C SER A 186 1.37 -0.43 4.54
N GLU A 187 2.61 -0.55 4.98
CA GLU A 187 3.34 0.52 5.64
C GLU A 187 4.61 0.87 4.89
N PHE A 188 4.89 2.17 4.82
CA PHE A 188 6.06 2.71 4.14
C PHE A 188 6.73 3.74 5.02
N ASP A 189 8.06 3.65 5.16
CA ASP A 189 8.86 4.68 5.79
C ASP A 189 9.02 5.87 4.83
N ILE A 190 8.35 6.95 5.13
CA ILE A 190 8.41 8.17 4.33
C ILE A 190 9.34 9.24 4.90
N THR A 191 10.05 8.95 5.99
CA THR A 191 10.98 9.88 6.65
C THR A 191 11.97 10.53 5.67
N PRO A 192 12.57 9.81 4.69
CA PRO A 192 13.50 10.41 3.74
C PRO A 192 12.86 11.32 2.69
N TYR A 193 11.53 11.29 2.54
CA TYR A 193 10.80 11.95 1.46
C TYR A 193 10.02 13.18 1.90
N ILE A 194 9.83 13.37 3.21
CA ILE A 194 9.04 14.49 3.76
C ILE A 194 9.85 15.78 3.87
N ILE A 195 9.12 16.89 3.82
CA ILE A 195 9.63 18.23 4.11
C ILE A 195 8.80 18.86 5.23
N LYS A 196 9.34 19.87 5.89
CA LYS A 196 8.59 20.70 6.87
C LYS A 196 7.42 21.38 6.17
N GLY A 197 6.26 21.38 6.82
CA GLY A 197 5.03 21.94 6.27
C GLY A 197 4.35 21.00 5.28
N ARG A 198 3.83 21.55 4.20
CA ARG A 198 2.93 20.85 3.27
C ARG A 198 3.66 19.85 2.39
N ASN A 199 3.24 18.60 2.46
CA ASN A 199 3.71 17.49 1.65
C ASN A 199 2.61 17.01 0.71
N ARG A 200 3.00 16.53 -0.48
CA ARG A 200 2.11 15.92 -1.46
C ARG A 200 2.21 14.40 -1.40
N LEU A 201 1.09 13.74 -1.22
CA LEU A 201 0.95 12.29 -1.32
C LEU A 201 0.23 11.95 -2.63
N ALA A 202 0.81 11.11 -3.46
CA ALA A 202 0.20 10.57 -4.67
C ALA A 202 0.15 9.04 -4.58
N VAL A 203 -0.99 8.46 -4.96
CA VAL A 203 -1.23 7.01 -4.92
C VAL A 203 -1.89 6.58 -6.23
N GLU A 204 -1.37 5.52 -6.86
CA GLU A 204 -1.93 4.93 -8.07
C GLU A 204 -2.41 3.52 -7.76
N VAL A 205 -3.72 3.29 -7.87
CA VAL A 205 -4.36 2.02 -7.51
C VAL A 205 -4.85 1.32 -8.76
N TYR A 206 -4.46 0.07 -8.93
CA TYR A 206 -4.88 -0.82 -10.01
C TYR A 206 -6.04 -1.70 -9.55
N ARG A 207 -7.09 -1.80 -10.39
CA ARG A 207 -8.24 -2.65 -10.08
C ARG A 207 -7.84 -4.12 -9.96
N TRP A 208 -6.97 -4.56 -10.84
CA TRP A 208 -6.50 -5.94 -10.93
C TRP A 208 -4.97 -6.00 -10.89
N SER A 209 -4.45 -7.07 -10.32
CA SER A 209 -3.05 -7.44 -10.33
C SER A 209 -2.92 -8.96 -10.41
N ASP A 210 -1.74 -9.49 -10.58
CA ASP A 210 -1.46 -10.92 -10.46
C ASP A 210 -1.95 -11.48 -9.10
N GLY A 211 -1.88 -10.69 -8.02
CA GLY A 211 -2.48 -11.02 -6.72
C GLY A 211 -3.99 -11.26 -6.78
N SER A 212 -4.71 -10.69 -7.75
CA SER A 212 -6.15 -10.91 -7.92
C SER A 212 -6.50 -12.37 -8.25
N TYR A 213 -5.55 -13.16 -8.76
CA TYR A 213 -5.74 -14.60 -8.97
C TYR A 213 -5.78 -15.39 -7.65
N LEU A 214 -5.09 -14.90 -6.60
CA LEU A 214 -5.07 -15.51 -5.27
C LEU A 214 -6.18 -14.95 -4.38
N GLU A 215 -6.66 -13.74 -4.66
CA GLU A 215 -7.73 -13.07 -3.91
C GLU A 215 -9.13 -13.33 -4.50
N ASP A 216 -9.29 -14.38 -5.31
CA ASP A 216 -10.56 -14.74 -5.95
C ASP A 216 -11.45 -15.55 -5.00
N ILE A 217 -12.06 -14.82 -4.06
CA ILE A 217 -13.01 -15.36 -3.08
C ILE A 217 -14.43 -14.86 -3.39
N ASP A 218 -15.44 -15.52 -2.82
CA ASP A 218 -16.84 -15.16 -2.99
C ASP A 218 -17.14 -13.79 -2.38
N MET A 219 -17.03 -12.73 -3.20
CA MET A 219 -17.24 -11.35 -2.77
C MET A 219 -17.47 -10.38 -3.93
N TRP A 220 -17.95 -9.19 -3.60
CA TRP A 220 -17.97 -8.06 -4.52
C TRP A 220 -16.56 -7.63 -4.93
N ARG A 221 -16.34 -7.43 -6.22
CA ARG A 221 -15.07 -6.96 -6.81
C ARG A 221 -15.03 -5.43 -6.82
N LEU A 222 -14.86 -4.87 -5.63
CA LEU A 222 -14.69 -3.43 -5.42
C LEU A 222 -13.20 -3.08 -5.32
N SER A 223 -12.84 -1.83 -5.59
CA SER A 223 -11.45 -1.38 -5.63
C SER A 223 -11.29 0.02 -5.04
N GLY A 224 -10.08 0.39 -4.72
CA GLY A 224 -9.74 1.68 -4.15
C GLY A 224 -9.05 1.57 -2.79
N ILE A 225 -8.86 2.71 -2.16
CA ILE A 225 -8.33 2.82 -0.79
C ILE A 225 -9.53 2.68 0.15
N PHE A 226 -9.84 1.45 0.58
CA PHE A 226 -11.11 1.14 1.26
C PHE A 226 -11.02 1.09 2.78
N ARG A 227 -9.82 1.23 3.35
CA ARG A 227 -9.58 1.37 4.79
C ARG A 227 -8.79 2.64 5.08
N PRO A 228 -8.76 3.10 6.36
CA PRO A 228 -8.09 4.34 6.74
C PRO A 228 -6.66 4.47 6.25
N VAL A 229 -6.27 5.70 5.95
CA VAL A 229 -4.89 6.10 5.67
C VAL A 229 -4.41 6.99 6.80
N GLN A 230 -3.26 6.65 7.37
CA GLN A 230 -2.74 7.31 8.54
C GLN A 230 -1.26 7.65 8.38
N LEU A 231 -0.85 8.76 8.95
CA LEU A 231 0.56 9.09 9.16
C LEU A 231 0.88 8.79 10.62
N TRP A 232 1.77 7.83 10.84
CA TRP A 232 2.26 7.48 12.17
C TRP A 232 3.60 8.17 12.43
N VAL A 233 3.64 8.95 13.51
CA VAL A 233 4.86 9.61 13.96
C VAL A 233 5.42 8.81 15.13
N ARG A 234 6.64 8.28 15.00
CA ARG A 234 7.24 7.39 15.99
C ARG A 234 8.62 7.90 16.41
N PRO A 235 9.07 7.64 17.65
CA PRO A 235 10.45 7.92 18.03
C PRO A 235 11.41 7.09 17.16
N LEU A 236 12.63 7.59 16.99
CA LEU A 236 13.65 6.87 16.20
C LEU A 236 13.95 5.47 16.75
N VAL A 237 13.90 5.33 18.09
CA VAL A 237 14.01 4.03 18.76
C VAL A 237 12.64 3.64 19.28
N HIS A 238 12.07 2.56 18.75
CA HIS A 238 10.72 2.12 19.11
C HIS A 238 10.58 0.61 19.00
N ILE A 239 9.51 0.10 19.61
CA ILE A 239 9.08 -1.30 19.42
C ILE A 239 8.55 -1.43 17.98
N ALA A 240 9.22 -2.27 17.17
CA ALA A 240 8.83 -2.53 15.79
C ALA A 240 7.84 -3.69 15.69
N ASP A 241 7.97 -4.67 16.59
CA ASP A 241 7.13 -5.87 16.59
C ASP A 241 7.21 -6.56 17.96
N TYR A 242 6.20 -7.37 18.29
CA TYR A 242 6.25 -8.24 19.46
C TYR A 242 5.49 -9.54 19.22
N HIS A 243 5.87 -10.55 19.95
CA HIS A 243 5.18 -11.84 20.01
C HIS A 243 5.00 -12.25 21.48
N LEU A 244 3.75 -12.48 21.87
CA LEU A 244 3.38 -12.84 23.23
C LEU A 244 2.83 -14.26 23.24
N GLN A 245 3.35 -15.11 24.11
CA GLN A 245 2.90 -16.47 24.29
C GLN A 245 2.54 -16.66 25.75
N ALA A 246 1.34 -17.15 26.03
CA ALA A 246 0.89 -17.57 27.33
C ALA A 246 0.49 -19.03 27.25
N GLN A 247 1.11 -19.89 28.02
CA GLN A 247 0.85 -21.33 28.02
C GLN A 247 0.54 -21.79 29.44
N PRO A 248 -0.65 -22.38 29.69
CA PRO A 248 -0.96 -22.92 30.99
C PRO A 248 -0.06 -24.12 31.31
N CYS A 249 0.37 -24.24 32.58
CA CYS A 249 1.06 -25.42 33.10
C CYS A 249 0.08 -26.57 33.31
N ASP A 250 0.61 -27.78 33.50
CA ASP A 250 -0.17 -29.02 33.66
C ASP A 250 -1.18 -28.99 34.82
N ASN A 251 -0.94 -28.17 35.82
CA ASN A 251 -1.82 -28.00 36.98
C ASN A 251 -3.00 -27.05 36.74
N TRP A 252 -3.04 -26.33 35.58
CA TRP A 252 -4.06 -25.35 35.22
C TRP A 252 -4.21 -24.16 36.20
N LYS A 253 -3.28 -24.00 37.15
CA LYS A 253 -3.27 -22.92 38.13
C LYS A 253 -2.22 -21.85 37.81
N ASP A 254 -1.13 -22.30 37.22
CA ASP A 254 0.00 -21.49 36.84
C ASP A 254 0.17 -21.50 35.33
N GLY A 255 0.97 -20.62 34.81
CA GLY A 255 1.28 -20.56 33.39
C GLY A 255 2.62 -19.85 33.09
N ASP A 256 3.23 -20.27 32.01
CA ASP A 256 4.41 -19.61 31.48
C ASP A 256 4.01 -18.49 30.54
N PHE A 257 4.66 -17.34 30.68
CA PHE A 257 4.50 -16.20 29.78
C PHE A 257 5.83 -15.81 29.17
N VAL A 258 5.87 -15.79 27.83
CA VAL A 258 7.06 -15.39 27.06
C VAL A 258 6.69 -14.21 26.18
N ALA A 259 7.46 -13.12 26.30
CA ALA A 259 7.36 -11.95 25.45
C ALA A 259 8.65 -11.80 24.62
N THR A 260 8.53 -11.90 23.30
CA THR A 260 9.62 -11.56 22.37
C THR A 260 9.34 -10.18 21.78
N VAL A 261 10.25 -9.23 21.96
CA VAL A 261 10.09 -7.85 21.51
C VAL A 261 11.21 -7.51 20.55
N LYS A 262 10.84 -6.96 19.38
CA LYS A 262 11.79 -6.41 18.40
C LYS A 262 11.84 -4.89 18.57
N VAL A 263 13.01 -4.36 18.87
CA VAL A 263 13.28 -2.92 18.92
C VAL A 263 13.97 -2.50 17.61
N CYS A 264 13.46 -1.44 17.00
CA CYS A 264 14.06 -0.82 15.82
C CYS A 264 14.75 0.49 16.24
N ASN A 265 15.92 0.75 15.67
CA ASN A 265 16.58 2.05 15.73
C ASN A 265 16.74 2.60 14.31
N ARG A 266 16.01 3.66 14.01
CA ARG A 266 16.07 4.40 12.74
C ARG A 266 16.97 5.64 12.81
N GLY A 267 17.55 5.90 14.00
CA GLY A 267 18.51 6.98 14.19
C GLY A 267 19.88 6.64 13.59
N ARG A 268 20.68 7.69 13.40
CA ARG A 268 22.06 7.56 12.86
C ARG A 268 23.05 6.99 13.89
N ASN A 269 22.73 7.14 15.16
CA ASN A 269 23.60 6.72 16.27
C ASN A 269 23.13 5.38 16.84
N ALA A 270 24.08 4.55 17.28
CA ALA A 270 23.73 3.30 17.96
C ALA A 270 23.01 3.60 19.29
N ALA A 271 21.86 2.98 19.50
CA ALA A 271 21.16 2.99 20.76
C ALA A 271 21.65 1.83 21.64
N ARG A 272 21.96 2.10 22.90
CA ARG A 272 22.46 1.09 23.86
C ARG A 272 21.65 1.14 25.14
N ASN A 273 21.58 -0.01 25.82
CA ASN A 273 20.91 -0.13 27.14
C ASN A 273 19.46 0.38 27.10
N ILE A 274 18.70 0.00 26.05
CA ILE A 274 17.30 0.39 25.91
C ILE A 274 16.47 -0.48 26.84
N PRO A 275 15.84 0.09 27.88
CA PRO A 275 14.97 -0.68 28.76
C PRO A 275 13.68 -1.05 28.01
N VAL A 276 13.31 -2.31 28.05
CA VAL A 276 12.03 -2.82 27.57
C VAL A 276 11.27 -3.38 28.77
N SER A 277 10.03 -2.97 28.95
CA SER A 277 9.21 -3.48 30.06
C SER A 277 7.87 -4.02 29.55
N VAL A 278 7.38 -5.04 30.24
CA VAL A 278 6.06 -5.62 30.05
C VAL A 278 5.29 -5.47 31.35
N THR A 279 4.01 -5.11 31.26
CA THR A 279 3.12 -5.03 32.42
C THR A 279 2.04 -6.09 32.27
N ILE A 280 1.91 -6.97 33.24
CA ILE A 280 0.90 -8.04 33.32
C ILE A 280 0.15 -7.87 34.63
N ASP A 281 -1.17 -7.70 34.57
CA ASP A 281 -2.04 -7.49 35.74
C ASP A 281 -1.53 -6.42 36.71
N GLY A 282 -0.97 -5.32 36.15
CA GLY A 282 -0.42 -4.21 36.92
C GLY A 282 1.02 -4.42 37.43
N GLN A 283 1.58 -5.62 37.34
CA GLN A 283 2.97 -5.90 37.69
C GLN A 283 3.91 -5.67 36.50
N ARG A 284 4.95 -4.87 36.71
CA ARG A 284 5.94 -4.51 35.69
C ARG A 284 7.17 -5.39 35.75
N PHE A 285 7.58 -5.90 34.61
CA PHE A 285 8.81 -6.67 34.38
C PHE A 285 9.70 -5.88 33.42
N THR A 286 11.03 -5.83 33.63
CA THR A 286 11.98 -5.07 32.81
C THR A 286 13.20 -5.93 32.50
#